data_3f0ef7d0ba06e464764797c018d07253
#
_entry.id   3f0ef7d0ba06e464764797c018d07253
#
_cell.length_a   1.000
_cell.length_b   1.000
_cell.length_c   1.000
_cell.angle_alpha   90.00
_cell.angle_beta   90.00
_cell.angle_gamma   90.00
#
_symmetry.space_group_name_H-M   'P 1'
#
loop_
_entity.id
_entity.type
_entity.pdbx_description
1 polymer ?
#
loop_
_entity_poly.entity_id
_entity_poly.type
_entity_poly.pdbx_seq_one_letter_code
_entity_poly.pdbx_strand_id
1 'polypeptide(L)'
;MALTKSDIVAKVHDLGFTKKKSVDIIETLLEIIKSTLEKSDDVLISGFGKFCVKQKNQRRGRNPATGADLILQERKVVTFKCSGKLRKKIDGPG
;
A
#
# COMPACT_ATOMS: atom_id res chain seq x y z
N MET A 1 13.89 1.29 11.07
CA MET A 1 13.04 2.49 11.27
C MET A 1 12.12 2.66 10.07
N ALA A 2 10.94 3.18 10.33
CA ALA A 2 9.95 3.38 9.26
C ALA A 2 9.88 4.86 8.87
N LEU A 3 9.68 5.10 7.58
CA LEU A 3 9.38 6.43 7.08
C LEU A 3 7.90 6.70 7.33
N THR A 4 7.59 7.76 8.08
CA THR A 4 6.21 8.09 8.41
C THR A 4 5.65 9.15 7.46
N LYS A 5 4.33 9.36 7.52
CA LYS A 5 3.68 10.41 6.74
C LYS A 5 4.26 11.78 7.08
N SER A 6 4.55 12.03 8.36
CA SER A 6 5.16 13.30 8.80
C SER A 6 6.53 13.51 8.16
N ASP A 7 7.31 12.45 8.02
CA ASP A 7 8.63 12.52 7.39
C ASP A 7 8.51 12.87 5.92
N ILE A 8 7.51 12.32 5.23
CA ILE A 8 7.27 12.63 3.83
C ILE A 8 6.84 14.08 3.66
N VAL A 9 5.96 14.56 4.54
CA VAL A 9 5.52 15.96 4.54
C VAL A 9 6.72 16.90 4.71
N ALA A 10 7.64 16.57 5.63
CA ALA A 10 8.84 17.38 5.86
C ALA A 10 9.71 17.45 4.62
N LYS A 11 9.85 16.33 3.90
CA LYS A 11 10.64 16.29 2.65
C LYS A 11 10.01 17.14 1.55
N VAL A 12 8.69 17.12 1.45
CA VAL A 12 7.96 17.95 0.47
C VAL A 12 8.12 19.44 0.84
N HIS A 13 8.05 19.77 2.12
CA HIS A 13 8.27 21.13 2.61
C HIS A 13 9.67 21.63 2.23
N ASP A 14 10.67 20.76 2.33
CA ASP A 14 12.06 21.10 1.97
C ASP A 14 12.23 21.43 0.49
N LEU A 15 11.29 21.03 -0.36
CA LEU A 15 11.31 21.38 -1.79
C LEU A 15 10.85 22.80 -2.07
N GLY A 16 10.40 23.55 -1.05
CA GLY A 16 10.02 24.94 -1.19
C GLY A 16 8.53 25.21 -1.01
N PHE A 17 7.73 24.20 -0.69
CA PHE A 17 6.31 24.39 -0.42
C PHE A 17 6.09 24.82 1.03
N THR A 18 5.01 25.54 1.29
CA THR A 18 4.63 25.85 2.66
C THR A 18 4.27 24.55 3.39
N LYS A 19 4.30 24.57 4.72
CA LYS A 19 3.93 23.41 5.51
C LYS A 19 2.50 22.97 5.21
N LYS A 20 1.56 23.95 5.16
CA LYS A 20 0.16 23.64 4.85
C LYS A 20 0.01 23.02 3.47
N LYS A 21 0.69 23.56 2.47
CA LYS A 21 0.64 23.04 1.11
C LYS A 21 1.23 21.61 1.06
N SER A 22 2.31 21.37 1.79
CA SER A 22 2.95 20.05 1.85
C SER A 22 2.01 18.99 2.43
N VAL A 23 1.31 19.33 3.51
CA VAL A 23 0.30 18.46 4.11
C VAL A 23 -0.82 18.18 3.12
N ASP A 24 -1.34 19.22 2.46
CA ASP A 24 -2.43 19.08 1.49
C ASP A 24 -2.03 18.18 0.31
N ILE A 25 -0.83 18.33 -0.20
CA ILE A 25 -0.32 17.50 -1.31
C ILE A 25 -0.30 16.02 -0.91
N ILE A 26 0.27 15.71 0.24
CA ILE A 26 0.40 14.32 0.69
C ILE A 26 -0.96 13.73 1.06
N GLU A 27 -1.82 14.48 1.74
CA GLU A 27 -3.17 14.00 2.10
C GLU A 27 -3.99 13.72 0.84
N THR A 28 -3.92 14.60 -0.16
CA THR A 28 -4.63 14.43 -1.43
C THR A 28 -4.14 13.18 -2.16
N LEU A 29 -2.82 13.00 -2.24
CA LEU A 29 -2.23 11.83 -2.91
C LEU A 29 -2.69 10.53 -2.25
N LEU A 30 -2.59 10.46 -0.93
CA LEU A 30 -2.99 9.26 -0.19
C LEU A 30 -4.48 8.99 -0.33
N GLU A 31 -5.31 10.04 -0.36
CA GLU A 31 -6.75 9.89 -0.53
C GLU A 31 -7.08 9.34 -1.92
N ILE A 32 -6.39 9.76 -2.95
CA ILE A 32 -6.57 9.22 -4.31
C ILE A 32 -6.24 7.74 -4.32
N ILE A 33 -5.14 7.35 -3.72
CA ILE A 33 -4.73 5.94 -3.65
C ILE A 33 -5.76 5.12 -2.88
N LYS A 34 -6.18 5.59 -1.71
CA LYS A 34 -7.18 4.90 -0.88
C LYS A 34 -8.50 4.70 -1.63
N SER A 35 -9.03 5.76 -2.24
CA SER A 35 -10.32 5.67 -2.91
C SER A 35 -10.26 4.76 -4.15
N THR A 36 -9.14 4.73 -4.85
CA THR A 36 -8.95 3.83 -5.99
C THR A 36 -8.97 2.38 -5.54
N LEU A 37 -8.23 2.06 -4.47
CA LEU A 37 -8.19 0.71 -3.92
C LEU A 37 -9.54 0.29 -3.33
N GLU A 38 -10.26 1.23 -2.72
CA GLU A 38 -11.58 0.98 -2.17
C GLU A 38 -12.58 0.56 -3.27
N LYS A 39 -12.42 1.08 -4.48
CA LYS A 39 -13.23 0.70 -5.64
C LYS A 39 -12.79 -0.61 -6.27
N SER A 40 -11.81 -1.29 -5.69
CA SER A 40 -11.24 -2.54 -6.19
C SER A 40 -10.41 -2.37 -7.46
N ASP A 41 -9.93 -1.16 -7.72
CA ASP A 41 -9.01 -0.90 -8.82
C ASP A 41 -7.57 -0.94 -8.32
N ASP A 42 -6.67 -1.40 -9.18
CA ASP A 42 -5.24 -1.43 -8.86
C ASP A 42 -4.64 -0.03 -9.01
N VAL A 43 -3.54 0.21 -8.29
CA VAL A 43 -2.78 1.46 -8.41
C VAL A 43 -1.38 1.11 -8.93
N LEU A 44 -1.06 1.57 -10.13
CA LEU A 44 0.26 1.35 -10.73
C LEU A 44 1.07 2.64 -10.68
N ILE A 45 2.23 2.57 -10.05
CA ILE A 45 3.17 3.70 -10.00
C ILE A 45 4.44 3.28 -10.76
N SER A 46 4.61 3.86 -11.94
CA SER A 46 5.72 3.51 -12.83
C SER A 46 7.07 3.67 -12.14
N GLY A 47 7.93 2.63 -12.26
CA GLY A 47 9.25 2.65 -11.63
C GLY A 47 9.26 2.34 -10.15
N PHE A 48 8.10 2.23 -9.52
CA PHE A 48 7.97 1.94 -8.09
C PHE A 48 7.32 0.59 -7.83
N GLY A 49 6.07 0.43 -8.24
CA GLY A 49 5.38 -0.83 -8.03
C GLY A 49 3.89 -0.71 -8.28
N LYS A 50 3.21 -1.79 -7.96
CA LYS A 50 1.77 -1.90 -8.20
C LYS A 50 1.07 -2.39 -6.94
N PHE A 51 0.06 -1.65 -6.50
CA PHE A 51 -0.84 -2.09 -5.44
C PHE A 51 -2.01 -2.81 -6.09
N CYS A 52 -2.19 -4.08 -5.74
CA CYS A 52 -3.24 -4.92 -6.31
C CYS A 52 -4.29 -5.23 -5.25
N VAL A 53 -5.56 -5.13 -5.63
CA VAL A 53 -6.67 -5.52 -4.76
C VAL A 53 -7.09 -6.92 -5.18
N LYS A 54 -7.11 -7.85 -4.21
CA LYS A 54 -7.54 -9.21 -4.43
C LYS A 54 -8.75 -9.51 -3.58
N GLN A 55 -9.74 -10.14 -4.19
CA GLN A 55 -10.93 -10.62 -3.51
C GLN A 55 -10.65 -12.03 -3.00
N LYS A 56 -10.67 -12.20 -1.68
CA LYS A 56 -10.56 -13.54 -1.08
C LYS A 56 -11.95 -14.05 -0.77
N ASN A 57 -12.34 -15.13 -1.45
CA ASN A 57 -13.65 -15.73 -1.26
C ASN A 57 -13.75 -16.42 0.11
N GLN A 58 -14.97 -16.60 0.57
CA GLN A 58 -15.26 -17.39 1.75
C GLN A 58 -14.64 -18.79 1.58
N ARG A 59 -13.94 -19.26 2.58
CA ARG A 59 -13.29 -20.56 2.52
C ARG A 59 -13.31 -21.23 3.90
N ARG A 60 -13.19 -22.56 3.89
CA ARG A 60 -13.11 -23.35 5.10
C ARG A 60 -11.66 -23.38 5.59
N GLY A 61 -11.46 -23.06 6.86
CA GLY A 61 -10.18 -23.18 7.53
C GLY A 61 -10.31 -24.10 8.74
N ARG A 62 -9.27 -24.18 9.55
CA ARG A 62 -9.26 -24.97 10.79
C ARG A 62 -8.63 -24.16 11.90
N ASN A 63 -9.26 -24.20 13.08
CA ASN A 63 -8.71 -23.56 14.26
C ASN A 63 -7.53 -24.41 14.78
N PRO A 64 -6.30 -23.86 14.79
CA PRO A 64 -5.13 -24.64 15.22
C PRO A 64 -5.15 -25.03 16.69
N ALA A 65 -5.88 -24.31 17.54
CA ALA A 65 -5.96 -24.61 18.97
C ALA A 65 -6.94 -25.73 19.28
N THR A 66 -8.07 -25.80 18.58
CA THR A 66 -9.13 -26.79 18.88
C THR A 66 -9.30 -27.83 17.79
N GLY A 67 -8.75 -27.61 16.61
CA GLY A 67 -8.96 -28.47 15.45
C GLY A 67 -10.33 -28.33 14.81
N ALA A 68 -11.17 -27.42 15.33
CA ALA A 68 -12.52 -27.20 14.80
C ALA A 68 -12.47 -26.49 13.46
N ASP A 69 -13.47 -26.79 12.60
CA ASP A 69 -13.60 -26.10 11.31
C ASP A 69 -14.00 -24.66 11.53
N LEU A 70 -13.38 -23.78 10.74
CA LEU A 70 -13.72 -22.36 10.70
C LEU A 70 -14.17 -21.98 9.30
N ILE A 71 -15.06 -21.00 9.21
CA ILE A 71 -15.43 -20.42 7.94
C ILE A 71 -14.78 -19.04 7.87
N LEU A 72 -13.80 -18.88 6.96
CA LEU A 72 -13.11 -17.61 6.75
C LEU A 72 -13.95 -16.77 5.83
N GLN A 73 -14.29 -15.56 6.32
CA GLN A 73 -15.17 -14.65 5.59
C GLN A 73 -14.51 -14.13 4.31
N GLU A 74 -15.34 -13.83 3.34
CA GLU A 74 -14.94 -13.12 2.14
C GLU A 74 -14.38 -11.75 2.51
N ARG A 75 -13.26 -11.37 1.89
CA ARG A 75 -12.62 -10.08 2.17
C ARG A 75 -11.76 -9.63 1.01
N LYS A 76 -11.50 -8.33 0.95
CA LYS A 76 -10.54 -7.75 0.02
C LYS A 76 -9.22 -7.59 0.73
N VAL A 77 -8.13 -7.87 0.03
CA VAL A 77 -6.77 -7.65 0.53
C VAL A 77 -5.98 -6.86 -0.49
N VAL A 78 -5.06 -6.03 0.00
CA VAL A 78 -4.18 -5.25 -0.86
C VAL A 78 -2.79 -5.87 -0.78
N THR A 79 -2.19 -6.15 -1.93
CA THR A 79 -0.82 -6.65 -2.01
C THR A 79 0.00 -5.68 -2.84
N PHE A 80 1.29 -5.58 -2.55
CA PHE A 80 2.22 -4.72 -3.27
C PHE A 80 3.24 -5.56 -4.01
N LYS A 81 3.45 -5.22 -5.30
CA LYS A 81 4.48 -5.85 -6.12
C LYS A 81 5.48 -4.78 -6.56
N CYS A 82 6.75 -4.98 -6.25
CA CYS A 82 7.81 -4.08 -6.68
C CYS A 82 7.97 -4.10 -8.19
N SER A 83 8.26 -2.92 -8.76
CA SER A 83 8.70 -2.84 -10.15
C SER A 83 10.10 -3.44 -10.28
N GLY A 84 10.48 -3.80 -11.50
CA GLY A 84 11.84 -4.28 -11.77
C GLY A 84 12.91 -3.27 -11.38
N LYS A 85 12.65 -1.99 -11.63
CA LYS A 85 13.57 -0.91 -11.27
C LYS A 85 13.76 -0.80 -9.74
N LEU A 86 12.66 -0.85 -8.99
CA LEU A 86 12.73 -0.78 -7.54
C LEU A 86 13.44 -2.01 -6.96
N ARG A 87 13.14 -3.19 -7.49
CA ARG A 87 13.78 -4.43 -7.05
C ARG A 87 15.29 -4.37 -7.22
N LYS A 88 15.76 -3.92 -8.39
CA LYS A 88 17.19 -3.77 -8.65
C LYS A 88 17.83 -2.79 -7.67
N LYS A 89 17.14 -1.70 -7.37
CA LYS A 89 17.65 -0.68 -6.46
C LYS A 89 17.76 -1.18 -5.02
N ILE A 90 16.83 -2.01 -4.60
CA ILE A 90 16.81 -2.59 -3.25
C ILE A 90 17.89 -3.69 -3.12
N ASP A 91 17.97 -4.56 -4.12
CA ASP A 91 18.91 -5.70 -4.12
C ASP A 91 20.35 -5.25 -4.39
N GLY A 92 20.51 -4.03 -4.87
CA GLY A 92 21.82 -3.49 -5.19
C GLY A 92 22.33 -3.96 -6.54
N PRO A 93 23.56 -3.57 -6.90
CA PRO A 93 24.16 -3.88 -8.19
C PRO A 93 24.73 -5.29 -8.28
N GLY A 94 24.42 -6.12 -7.33
CA GLY A 94 24.92 -7.50 -7.31
C GLY A 94 24.13 -8.44 -8.17
#